data_3e97ddf0edf5c366dd3639a86065fce2
#
_entry.id   3e97ddf0edf5c366dd3639a86065fce2
#
_cell.length_a   1.000
_cell.length_b   1.000
_cell.length_c   1.000
_cell.angle_alpha   90.00
_cell.angle_beta   90.00
_cell.angle_gamma   90.00
#
_symmetry.space_group_name_H-M   'P 1'
#
loop_
_entity.id
_entity.type
_entity.pdbx_description
1 polymer ?
#
loop_
_entity_poly.entity_id
_entity_poly.type
_entity_poly.pdbx_seq_one_letter_code
_entity_poly.pdbx_strand_id
1 'polypeptide(L)'
;MNKSIISVALLVLLFVGSIETFAQKQIVRRVPNEPVVPQKQVQPAKTPTHHAPKKKNSEKKKGGYDYVAEYSEGLARVCLNYKYGFIDKSGTLVIPCKYDYSDSFSEGLAEVKLNHKYGFIDKSGTLVIPCKYDDVHSFREGLADVKLNHKWGFIDKSGTLVIPCKYDDVYSFSEGLAKVKLNDKYGFIDKSGSEVISCKYDYAYSFREGLADVKLNGNDGYITQTGIWYDGADYNLSDNLRVVMLNGKKGFIDKSGTEVIPCKYDEARSFSEGLALIRLNGKYGFIDKSGTEVIPCKYDDARYFLYGRARVKLNGKWGTVNKSGVETWD
;
A
#
# COMPACT_ATOMS: atom_id res chain seq x y z
N MET A 1 48.38 19.64 29.99
CA MET A 1 47.35 19.83 28.93
C MET A 1 47.13 18.47 28.26
N ASN A 2 45.86 18.08 28.09
CA ASN A 2 45.33 16.90 27.40
C ASN A 2 45.40 15.53 28.12
N LYS A 3 44.49 15.34 29.05
CA LYS A 3 44.03 14.01 29.51
C LYS A 3 42.50 13.86 29.58
N SER A 4 41.72 14.65 28.81
CA SER A 4 40.22 14.66 28.93
C SER A 4 39.45 14.30 27.66
N ILE A 5 40.06 13.77 26.59
CA ILE A 5 39.35 13.50 25.32
C ILE A 5 39.21 11.99 25.05
N ILE A 6 39.83 11.12 25.82
CA ILE A 6 39.80 9.64 25.55
C ILE A 6 38.65 8.94 26.29
N SER A 7 37.99 9.56 27.28
CA SER A 7 36.97 8.91 28.09
C SER A 7 35.52 8.94 27.48
N VAL A 8 35.25 9.77 26.49
CA VAL A 8 33.89 9.87 25.90
C VAL A 8 33.67 8.92 24.73
N ALA A 9 34.77 8.53 24.03
CA ALA A 9 34.66 7.61 22.89
C ALA A 9 34.48 6.13 23.31
N LEU A 10 34.82 5.77 24.53
CA LEU A 10 34.71 4.38 25.02
C LEU A 10 33.34 4.06 25.63
N LEU A 11 32.55 5.08 25.99
CA LEU A 11 31.20 4.88 26.56
C LEU A 11 30.12 4.71 25.50
N VAL A 12 30.35 5.17 24.26
CA VAL A 12 29.38 5.02 23.14
C VAL A 12 29.46 3.63 22.50
N LEU A 13 30.63 2.97 22.57
CA LEU A 13 30.82 1.61 22.00
C LEU A 13 30.28 0.49 22.89
N LEU A 14 30.03 0.75 24.18
CA LEU A 14 29.44 -0.25 25.10
C LEU A 14 27.92 -0.28 25.09
N PHE A 15 27.24 0.73 24.50
CA PHE A 15 25.76 0.77 24.40
C PHE A 15 25.24 0.20 23.08
N VAL A 16 26.06 0.07 22.04
CA VAL A 16 25.66 -0.53 20.75
C VAL A 16 25.75 -2.06 20.78
N GLY A 17 26.61 -2.63 21.64
CA GLY A 17 26.77 -4.08 21.77
C GLY A 17 25.69 -4.81 22.57
N SER A 18 24.80 -4.08 23.28
CA SER A 18 23.79 -4.69 24.16
C SER A 18 22.42 -4.82 23.52
N ILE A 19 22.19 -4.26 22.34
CA ILE A 19 20.88 -4.31 21.64
C ILE A 19 20.81 -5.49 20.67
N GLU A 20 21.92 -6.00 20.17
CA GLU A 20 21.93 -7.14 19.22
C GLU A 20 21.76 -8.52 19.88
N THR A 21 21.96 -8.67 21.18
CA THR A 21 21.89 -9.98 21.87
C THR A 21 20.49 -10.32 22.42
N PHE A 22 19.51 -9.42 22.39
CA PHE A 22 18.15 -9.69 22.89
C PHE A 22 17.17 -10.20 21.82
N ALA A 23 17.53 -10.14 20.54
CA ALA A 23 16.66 -10.54 19.44
C ALA A 23 16.77 -12.03 19.03
N GLN A 24 17.62 -12.83 19.67
CA GLN A 24 17.94 -14.19 19.21
C GLN A 24 17.48 -15.35 20.09
N LYS A 25 16.60 -15.14 21.07
CA LYS A 25 16.07 -16.24 21.90
C LYS A 25 14.59 -16.11 22.20
N GLN A 26 13.75 -16.40 21.22
CA GLN A 26 12.40 -16.94 21.45
C GLN A 26 12.02 -17.84 20.27
N ILE A 27 12.29 -19.13 20.43
CA ILE A 27 11.89 -20.21 19.53
C ILE A 27 10.65 -20.89 20.10
N VAL A 28 9.59 -20.90 19.25
CA VAL A 28 8.57 -21.95 19.09
C VAL A 28 7.78 -22.38 20.32
N ARG A 29 6.51 -21.95 20.39
CA ARG A 29 5.40 -22.81 20.82
C ARG A 29 4.26 -22.70 19.82
N ARG A 30 3.96 -23.84 19.18
CA ARG A 30 2.79 -24.02 18.31
C ARG A 30 1.53 -23.87 19.16
N VAL A 31 0.62 -23.00 18.72
CA VAL A 31 -0.77 -22.91 19.20
C VAL A 31 -1.64 -23.68 18.22
N PRO A 32 -2.64 -24.48 18.68
CA PRO A 32 -3.48 -25.32 17.82
C PRO A 32 -4.41 -24.49 16.92
N ASN A 33 -4.67 -25.04 15.73
CA ASN A 33 -5.48 -24.53 14.64
C ASN A 33 -6.88 -24.07 15.08
N GLU A 34 -7.18 -22.78 14.94
CA GLU A 34 -8.55 -22.33 14.67
C GLU A 34 -8.77 -22.30 13.15
N PRO A 35 -9.99 -22.58 12.66
CA PRO A 35 -10.26 -22.69 11.22
C PRO A 35 -10.08 -21.34 10.54
N VAL A 36 -9.11 -21.27 9.64
CA VAL A 36 -8.88 -20.14 8.73
C VAL A 36 -10.09 -20.07 7.79
N VAL A 37 -10.89 -19.03 7.92
CA VAL A 37 -11.87 -18.64 6.90
C VAL A 37 -11.11 -18.34 5.63
N PRO A 38 -11.39 -18.97 4.47
CA PRO A 38 -10.66 -18.73 3.24
C PRO A 38 -10.88 -17.29 2.79
N GLN A 39 -9.85 -16.46 2.92
CA GLN A 39 -9.82 -15.14 2.33
C GLN A 39 -9.80 -15.32 0.81
N LYS A 40 -10.76 -14.68 0.12
CA LYS A 40 -10.74 -14.53 -1.31
C LYS A 40 -9.40 -13.88 -1.68
N GLN A 41 -8.50 -14.65 -2.30
CA GLN A 41 -7.28 -14.13 -2.88
C GLN A 41 -7.67 -13.03 -3.89
N VAL A 42 -7.51 -11.77 -3.51
CA VAL A 42 -7.46 -10.67 -4.45
C VAL A 42 -6.10 -10.81 -5.13
N GLN A 43 -6.12 -11.35 -6.34
CA GLN A 43 -4.92 -11.40 -7.18
C GLN A 43 -4.35 -9.98 -7.29
N PRO A 44 -3.02 -9.80 -7.20
CA PRO A 44 -2.40 -8.51 -7.44
C PRO A 44 -2.85 -8.03 -8.81
N ALA A 45 -3.23 -6.75 -8.90
CA ALA A 45 -3.51 -6.11 -10.19
C ALA A 45 -2.27 -6.35 -11.05
N LYS A 46 -2.41 -7.23 -12.05
CA LYS A 46 -1.34 -7.49 -13.02
C LYS A 46 -1.00 -6.14 -13.65
N THR A 47 0.25 -5.77 -13.59
CA THR A 47 0.81 -4.71 -14.45
C THR A 47 0.21 -4.90 -15.82
N PRO A 48 -0.35 -3.87 -16.48
CA PRO A 48 -0.91 -4.01 -17.80
C PRO A 48 0.21 -4.50 -18.73
N THR A 49 0.22 -5.78 -19.03
CA THR A 49 1.11 -6.29 -20.07
C THR A 49 0.59 -5.73 -21.38
N HIS A 50 1.43 -5.01 -22.12
CA HIS A 50 1.15 -4.48 -23.44
C HIS A 50 0.83 -5.64 -24.38
N HIS A 51 -0.44 -6.01 -24.48
CA HIS A 51 -0.89 -7.04 -25.41
C HIS A 51 -1.36 -6.36 -26.68
N ALA A 52 -0.71 -6.68 -27.79
CA ALA A 52 -1.25 -6.40 -29.11
C ALA A 52 -2.71 -6.89 -29.18
N PRO A 53 -3.63 -6.15 -29.79
CA PRO A 53 -5.03 -6.53 -29.87
C PRO A 53 -5.15 -7.90 -30.51
N LYS A 54 -5.72 -8.87 -29.78
CA LYS A 54 -6.06 -10.20 -30.34
C LYS A 54 -7.01 -9.97 -31.50
N LYS A 55 -6.74 -10.61 -32.66
CA LYS A 55 -7.63 -10.65 -33.84
C LYS A 55 -9.04 -10.99 -33.35
N LYS A 56 -9.94 -9.98 -33.21
CA LYS A 56 -11.38 -10.16 -33.19
C LYS A 56 -11.93 -9.99 -34.58
N ASN A 57 -12.83 -10.88 -34.95
CA ASN A 57 -13.53 -10.94 -36.21
C ASN A 57 -14.05 -9.57 -36.68
N SER A 58 -14.07 -9.36 -37.99
CA SER A 58 -14.54 -8.24 -38.79
C SER A 58 -15.78 -7.52 -38.19
N GLU A 59 -15.59 -6.59 -37.27
CA GLU A 59 -16.54 -5.52 -36.97
C GLU A 59 -16.32 -4.41 -37.99
N LYS A 60 -17.43 -3.84 -38.51
CA LYS A 60 -17.43 -2.78 -39.55
C LYS A 60 -16.44 -1.66 -39.17
N LYS A 61 -15.46 -1.39 -40.07
CA LYS A 61 -14.50 -0.29 -39.94
C LYS A 61 -15.23 1.02 -39.63
N LYS A 62 -15.10 1.56 -38.43
CA LYS A 62 -15.66 2.85 -38.07
C LYS A 62 -14.71 3.92 -38.60
N GLY A 63 -15.16 4.71 -39.59
CA GLY A 63 -14.35 5.80 -40.15
C GLY A 63 -13.13 5.36 -41.00
N GLY A 64 -13.06 4.09 -41.48
CA GLY A 64 -11.94 3.60 -42.30
C GLY A 64 -10.74 3.05 -41.51
N TYR A 65 -10.76 3.12 -40.18
CA TYR A 65 -9.73 2.60 -39.30
C TYR A 65 -9.97 1.13 -38.94
N ASP A 66 -8.87 0.41 -38.68
CA ASP A 66 -8.91 -0.99 -38.21
C ASP A 66 -9.38 -1.08 -36.77
N TYR A 67 -9.12 -0.03 -35.99
CA TYR A 67 -9.53 0.12 -34.58
C TYR A 67 -9.70 1.60 -34.20
N VAL A 68 -10.69 1.89 -33.37
CA VAL A 68 -10.93 3.20 -32.76
C VAL A 68 -11.19 2.97 -31.28
N ALA A 69 -10.38 3.58 -30.42
CA ALA A 69 -10.55 3.55 -28.95
C ALA A 69 -11.63 4.54 -28.51
N GLU A 70 -11.98 4.48 -27.24
CA GLU A 70 -12.77 5.53 -26.60
C GLU A 70 -11.97 6.84 -26.50
N TYR A 71 -12.71 7.96 -26.45
CA TYR A 71 -12.09 9.28 -26.31
C TYR A 71 -11.52 9.49 -24.91
N SER A 72 -10.26 9.87 -24.84
CA SER A 72 -9.62 10.35 -23.65
C SER A 72 -9.08 11.74 -23.90
N GLU A 73 -9.39 12.67 -23.02
CA GLU A 73 -8.95 14.07 -23.07
C GLU A 73 -9.22 14.77 -24.43
N GLY A 74 -10.30 14.36 -25.11
CA GLY A 74 -10.75 14.95 -26.38
C GLY A 74 -10.27 14.27 -27.63
N LEU A 75 -9.33 13.33 -27.55
CA LEU A 75 -8.78 12.56 -28.65
C LEU A 75 -9.08 11.06 -28.51
N ALA A 76 -9.30 10.37 -29.62
CA ALA A 76 -9.43 8.92 -29.66
C ALA A 76 -8.25 8.30 -30.40
N ARG A 77 -7.61 7.31 -29.80
CA ARG A 77 -6.57 6.53 -30.46
C ARG A 77 -7.17 5.71 -31.60
N VAL A 78 -6.55 5.76 -32.74
CA VAL A 78 -6.92 4.95 -33.90
C VAL A 78 -5.76 4.10 -34.40
N CYS A 79 -6.09 2.98 -35.02
CA CYS A 79 -5.10 2.13 -35.69
C CYS A 79 -5.48 1.97 -37.17
N LEU A 80 -4.52 2.15 -38.02
CA LEU A 80 -4.62 1.89 -39.47
C LEU A 80 -3.35 1.20 -39.96
N ASN A 81 -3.50 0.04 -40.60
CA ASN A 81 -2.37 -0.75 -41.09
C ASN A 81 -1.28 -0.99 -40.04
N TYR A 82 -1.70 -1.38 -38.80
CA TYR A 82 -0.81 -1.63 -37.67
C TYR A 82 -0.02 -0.41 -37.16
N LYS A 83 -0.40 0.80 -37.56
CA LYS A 83 0.14 2.05 -37.04
C LYS A 83 -0.92 2.83 -36.28
N TYR A 84 -0.50 3.45 -35.19
CA TYR A 84 -1.35 4.20 -34.28
C TYR A 84 -1.23 5.70 -34.52
N GLY A 85 -2.36 6.38 -34.42
CA GLY A 85 -2.54 7.83 -34.49
C GLY A 85 -3.74 8.25 -33.67
N PHE A 86 -4.19 9.49 -33.82
CA PHE A 86 -5.31 10.03 -33.05
C PHE A 86 -6.24 10.88 -33.90
N ILE A 87 -7.55 10.75 -33.64
CA ILE A 87 -8.62 11.57 -34.22
C ILE A 87 -9.29 12.42 -33.12
N ASP A 88 -9.83 13.56 -33.51
CA ASP A 88 -10.71 14.37 -32.67
C ASP A 88 -12.16 13.86 -32.68
N LYS A 89 -13.04 14.54 -31.93
CA LYS A 89 -14.47 14.19 -31.86
C LYS A 89 -15.24 14.36 -33.18
N SER A 90 -14.70 15.16 -34.13
CA SER A 90 -15.25 15.29 -35.49
C SER A 90 -14.87 14.13 -36.40
N GLY A 91 -13.91 13.30 -35.98
CA GLY A 91 -13.30 12.24 -36.78
C GLY A 91 -12.11 12.71 -37.60
N THR A 92 -11.67 13.97 -37.43
CA THR A 92 -10.48 14.51 -38.10
C THR A 92 -9.21 13.89 -37.53
N LEU A 93 -8.32 13.41 -38.45
CA LEU A 93 -7.01 12.87 -38.05
C LEU A 93 -6.10 14.01 -37.56
N VAL A 94 -5.90 14.11 -36.26
CA VAL A 94 -5.03 15.13 -35.63
C VAL A 94 -3.58 14.68 -35.60
N ILE A 95 -3.34 13.42 -35.26
CA ILE A 95 -2.01 12.84 -35.20
C ILE A 95 -1.95 11.66 -36.15
N PRO A 96 -1.10 11.70 -37.21
CA PRO A 96 -1.00 10.66 -38.23
C PRO A 96 -0.69 9.28 -37.65
N CYS A 97 -1.26 8.23 -38.28
CA CYS A 97 -0.99 6.84 -37.93
C CYS A 97 0.44 6.46 -38.35
N LYS A 98 1.42 6.72 -37.48
CA LYS A 98 2.85 6.45 -37.76
C LYS A 98 3.54 5.65 -36.65
N TYR A 99 2.96 5.59 -35.47
CA TYR A 99 3.56 4.93 -34.30
C TYR A 99 3.32 3.42 -34.31
N ASP A 100 4.31 2.64 -33.88
CA ASP A 100 4.22 1.19 -33.74
C ASP A 100 3.25 0.78 -32.61
N TYR A 101 3.12 1.63 -31.63
CA TYR A 101 2.18 1.53 -30.49
C TYR A 101 1.85 2.92 -29.96
N SER A 102 0.70 3.06 -29.36
CA SER A 102 0.31 4.22 -28.57
C SER A 102 -0.69 3.79 -27.50
N ASP A 103 -0.74 4.53 -26.39
CA ASP A 103 -1.85 4.49 -25.45
C ASP A 103 -2.67 5.78 -25.49
N SER A 104 -3.80 5.81 -24.79
CA SER A 104 -4.66 6.98 -24.71
C SER A 104 -3.98 8.12 -23.93
N PHE A 105 -4.41 9.36 -24.19
CA PHE A 105 -3.91 10.51 -23.44
C PHE A 105 -4.23 10.40 -21.96
N SER A 106 -3.25 10.69 -21.15
CA SER A 106 -3.34 10.80 -19.69
C SER A 106 -2.50 11.99 -19.24
N GLU A 107 -3.10 12.89 -18.47
CA GLU A 107 -2.45 14.12 -17.97
C GLU A 107 -1.78 14.98 -19.07
N GLY A 108 -2.39 15.01 -20.26
CA GLY A 108 -1.96 15.81 -21.40
C GLY A 108 -0.95 15.15 -22.32
N LEU A 109 -0.42 14.00 -21.98
CA LEU A 109 0.57 13.25 -22.77
C LEU A 109 0.06 11.85 -23.13
N ALA A 110 0.48 11.34 -24.29
CA ALA A 110 0.23 9.98 -24.71
C ALA A 110 1.55 9.23 -24.92
N GLU A 111 1.61 8.04 -24.39
CA GLU A 111 2.68 7.09 -24.65
C GLU A 111 2.68 6.69 -26.11
N VAL A 112 3.85 6.72 -26.74
CA VAL A 112 4.06 6.26 -28.11
C VAL A 112 5.30 5.40 -28.22
N LYS A 113 5.26 4.44 -29.15
CA LYS A 113 6.41 3.62 -29.50
C LYS A 113 6.81 3.91 -30.96
N LEU A 114 8.08 4.14 -31.20
CA LEU A 114 8.65 4.29 -32.50
C LEU A 114 10.04 3.63 -32.55
N ASN A 115 10.31 2.82 -33.58
CA ASN A 115 11.59 2.10 -33.71
C ASN A 115 11.95 1.31 -32.41
N HIS A 116 10.99 0.56 -31.87
CA HIS A 116 11.13 -0.27 -30.69
C HIS A 116 11.41 0.48 -29.35
N LYS A 117 11.40 1.81 -29.34
CA LYS A 117 11.60 2.63 -28.16
C LYS A 117 10.35 3.45 -27.85
N TYR A 118 10.12 3.67 -26.57
CA TYR A 118 8.99 4.44 -26.07
C TYR A 118 9.37 5.88 -25.73
N GLY A 119 8.42 6.78 -25.91
CA GLY A 119 8.45 8.19 -25.56
C GLY A 119 7.05 8.74 -25.41
N PHE A 120 6.90 10.06 -25.34
CA PHE A 120 5.60 10.69 -25.14
C PHE A 120 5.38 11.86 -26.09
N ILE A 121 4.14 12.01 -26.55
CA ILE A 121 3.67 13.11 -27.38
C ILE A 121 2.60 13.92 -26.64
N ASP A 122 2.51 15.22 -27.00
CA ASP A 122 1.38 16.06 -26.61
C ASP A 122 0.19 15.89 -27.58
N LYS A 123 -0.89 16.61 -27.31
CA LYS A 123 -2.13 16.56 -28.12
C LYS A 123 -1.98 17.13 -29.54
N SER A 124 -0.92 17.92 -29.79
CA SER A 124 -0.57 18.37 -31.15
C SER A 124 0.20 17.31 -31.96
N GLY A 125 0.65 16.24 -31.32
CA GLY A 125 1.53 15.23 -31.89
C GLY A 125 3.03 15.59 -31.81
N THR A 126 3.38 16.64 -31.06
CA THR A 126 4.76 17.01 -30.78
C THR A 126 5.38 15.99 -29.82
N LEU A 127 6.57 15.51 -30.17
CA LEU A 127 7.32 14.58 -29.32
C LEU A 127 7.96 15.36 -28.16
N VAL A 128 7.29 15.36 -27.01
CA VAL A 128 7.76 16.03 -25.79
C VAL A 128 8.91 15.27 -25.15
N ILE A 129 8.78 13.96 -25.09
CA ILE A 129 9.79 13.07 -24.52
C ILE A 129 10.24 12.09 -25.63
N PRO A 130 11.51 12.16 -26.04
CA PRO A 130 12.04 11.33 -27.14
C PRO A 130 11.84 9.84 -26.92
N CYS A 131 11.57 9.10 -28.00
CA CYS A 131 11.50 7.64 -27.99
C CYS A 131 12.88 7.03 -27.76
N LYS A 132 13.26 6.87 -26.49
CA LYS A 132 14.56 6.33 -26.06
C LYS A 132 14.47 5.22 -25.02
N TYR A 133 13.32 5.10 -24.36
CA TYR A 133 13.10 4.14 -23.26
C TYR A 133 12.78 2.74 -23.78
N ASP A 134 13.18 1.72 -23.02
CA ASP A 134 12.90 0.32 -23.32
C ASP A 134 11.42 -0.01 -23.08
N ASP A 135 10.85 0.63 -22.06
CA ASP A 135 9.44 0.52 -21.66
C ASP A 135 9.00 1.76 -20.86
N VAL A 136 7.71 2.04 -20.82
CA VAL A 136 7.14 3.15 -20.04
C VAL A 136 5.72 2.82 -19.64
N HIS A 137 5.19 3.54 -18.63
CA HIS A 137 3.75 3.61 -18.36
C HIS A 137 3.26 5.05 -18.39
N SER A 138 1.95 5.21 -18.59
CA SER A 138 1.31 6.52 -18.72
C SER A 138 1.47 7.36 -17.44
N PHE A 139 1.51 8.69 -17.61
CA PHE A 139 1.60 9.64 -16.50
C PHE A 139 0.45 9.47 -15.51
N ARG A 140 0.81 9.46 -14.23
CA ARG A 140 -0.10 9.46 -13.10
C ARG A 140 0.48 10.33 -12.00
N GLU A 141 -0.33 11.23 -11.46
CA GLU A 141 0.11 12.14 -10.39
C GLU A 141 1.40 12.91 -10.73
N GLY A 142 1.57 13.27 -12.02
CA GLY A 142 2.70 14.06 -12.53
C GLY A 142 3.96 13.27 -12.89
N LEU A 143 4.03 11.98 -12.63
CA LEU A 143 5.19 11.11 -12.92
C LEU A 143 4.81 9.96 -13.84
N ALA A 144 5.77 9.54 -14.66
CA ALA A 144 5.71 8.32 -15.46
C ALA A 144 6.90 7.42 -15.12
N ASP A 145 6.64 6.16 -14.89
CA ASP A 145 7.72 5.19 -14.76
C ASP A 145 8.28 4.84 -16.15
N VAL A 146 9.59 4.80 -16.22
CA VAL A 146 10.34 4.54 -17.45
C VAL A 146 11.43 3.51 -17.20
N LYS A 147 11.63 2.64 -18.20
CA LYS A 147 12.69 1.65 -18.19
C LYS A 147 13.80 2.06 -19.13
N LEU A 148 15.02 2.08 -18.65
CA LEU A 148 16.22 2.33 -19.44
C LEU A 148 17.33 1.38 -19.01
N ASN A 149 17.95 0.69 -20.00
CA ASN A 149 18.98 -0.33 -19.73
C ASN A 149 18.51 -1.37 -18.69
N HIS A 150 17.28 -1.89 -18.90
CA HIS A 150 16.65 -2.90 -18.05
C HIS A 150 16.34 -2.49 -16.60
N LYS A 151 16.53 -1.21 -16.22
CA LYS A 151 16.21 -0.67 -14.90
C LYS A 151 15.12 0.38 -15.00
N TRP A 152 14.26 0.39 -13.96
CA TRP A 152 13.16 1.32 -13.85
C TRP A 152 13.51 2.56 -13.02
N GLY A 153 12.95 3.69 -13.38
CA GLY A 153 12.98 4.97 -12.70
C GLY A 153 11.74 5.78 -13.03
N PHE A 154 11.73 7.06 -12.71
CA PHE A 154 10.58 7.93 -12.98
C PHE A 154 11.02 9.26 -13.59
N ILE A 155 10.22 9.77 -14.54
CA ILE A 155 10.37 11.07 -15.17
C ILE A 155 9.17 11.96 -14.86
N ASP A 156 9.38 13.28 -14.88
CA ASP A 156 8.33 14.27 -14.93
C ASP A 156 7.84 14.52 -16.37
N LYS A 157 6.82 15.38 -16.51
CA LYS A 157 6.22 15.72 -17.83
C LYS A 157 7.17 16.45 -18.78
N SER A 158 8.26 17.01 -18.29
CA SER A 158 9.32 17.61 -19.13
C SER A 158 10.29 16.56 -19.68
N GLY A 159 10.22 15.33 -19.18
CA GLY A 159 11.17 14.26 -19.45
C GLY A 159 12.43 14.30 -18.58
N THR A 160 12.42 15.14 -17.52
CA THR A 160 13.48 15.16 -16.51
C THR A 160 13.41 13.90 -15.65
N LEU A 161 14.53 13.23 -15.48
CA LEU A 161 14.65 12.04 -14.64
C LEU A 161 14.61 12.45 -13.17
N VAL A 162 13.44 12.31 -12.54
CA VAL A 162 13.24 12.62 -11.12
C VAL A 162 13.82 11.52 -10.24
N ILE A 163 13.58 10.27 -10.63
CA ILE A 163 14.08 9.08 -9.93
C ILE A 163 14.93 8.27 -10.89
N PRO A 164 16.23 8.09 -10.62
CA PRO A 164 17.15 7.38 -11.50
C PRO A 164 16.69 5.95 -11.84
N CYS A 165 16.94 5.53 -13.08
CA CYS A 165 16.67 4.15 -13.53
C CYS A 165 17.69 3.19 -12.86
N LYS A 166 17.36 2.73 -11.65
CA LYS A 166 18.20 1.82 -10.84
C LYS A 166 17.46 0.59 -10.30
N TYR A 167 16.12 0.64 -10.30
CA TYR A 167 15.29 -0.41 -9.71
C TYR A 167 15.05 -1.57 -10.70
N ASP A 168 14.95 -2.79 -10.16
CA ASP A 168 14.60 -3.99 -10.93
C ASP A 168 13.13 -3.94 -11.36
N ASP A 169 12.27 -3.38 -10.49
CA ASP A 169 10.86 -3.17 -10.77
C ASP A 169 10.32 -1.99 -9.96
N VAL A 170 9.27 -1.35 -10.46
CA VAL A 170 8.58 -0.24 -9.80
C VAL A 170 7.07 -0.39 -9.96
N TYR A 171 6.32 0.18 -9.03
CA TYR A 171 4.86 0.18 -9.03
C TYR A 171 4.34 1.59 -8.85
N SER A 172 3.14 1.84 -9.34
CA SER A 172 2.50 3.16 -9.23
C SER A 172 2.43 3.65 -7.78
N PHE A 173 2.50 4.96 -7.61
CA PHE A 173 2.31 5.59 -6.32
C PHE A 173 0.93 5.26 -5.74
N SER A 174 0.91 4.98 -4.47
CA SER A 174 -0.29 4.77 -3.67
C SER A 174 -0.06 5.41 -2.31
N GLU A 175 -0.96 6.29 -1.90
CA GLU A 175 -0.85 7.02 -0.63
C GLU A 175 0.50 7.76 -0.46
N GLY A 176 1.04 8.30 -1.57
CA GLY A 176 2.28 9.07 -1.59
C GLY A 176 3.57 8.25 -1.69
N LEU A 177 3.50 6.92 -1.64
CA LEU A 177 4.65 6.03 -1.74
C LEU A 177 4.54 5.10 -2.94
N ALA A 178 5.65 4.85 -3.62
CA ALA A 178 5.78 3.84 -4.66
C ALA A 178 6.56 2.63 -4.13
N LYS A 179 5.99 1.45 -4.31
CA LYS A 179 6.70 0.21 -4.07
C LYS A 179 7.77 0.03 -5.13
N VAL A 180 8.98 -0.30 -4.72
CA VAL A 180 10.12 -0.56 -5.62
C VAL A 180 10.79 -1.88 -5.27
N LYS A 181 11.43 -2.49 -6.27
CA LYS A 181 12.24 -3.69 -6.09
C LYS A 181 13.70 -3.39 -6.44
N LEU A 182 14.61 -3.74 -5.57
CA LEU A 182 16.05 -3.61 -5.78
C LEU A 182 16.78 -4.82 -5.18
N ASN A 183 17.62 -5.48 -5.98
CA ASN A 183 18.35 -6.69 -5.56
C ASN A 183 17.42 -7.76 -4.95
N ASP A 184 16.30 -8.03 -5.65
CA ASP A 184 15.26 -9.00 -5.24
C ASP A 184 14.54 -8.68 -3.92
N LYS A 185 14.72 -7.50 -3.34
CA LYS A 185 14.02 -7.04 -2.15
C LYS A 185 13.12 -5.86 -2.47
N TYR A 186 12.00 -5.80 -1.75
CA TYR A 186 11.02 -4.72 -1.87
C TYR A 186 11.22 -3.66 -0.80
N GLY A 187 10.99 -2.41 -1.16
CA GLY A 187 10.98 -1.23 -0.32
C GLY A 187 10.03 -0.18 -0.86
N PHE A 188 10.07 1.02 -0.31
CA PHE A 188 9.18 2.11 -0.71
C PHE A 188 9.92 3.43 -0.79
N ILE A 189 9.61 4.21 -1.83
CA ILE A 189 10.16 5.54 -2.08
C ILE A 189 9.05 6.57 -2.14
N ASP A 190 9.36 7.81 -1.81
CA ASP A 190 8.49 8.96 -2.05
C ASP A 190 8.66 9.50 -3.49
N LYS A 191 7.87 10.54 -3.83
CA LYS A 191 7.90 11.18 -5.16
C LYS A 191 9.22 11.90 -5.48
N SER A 192 10.05 12.18 -4.49
CA SER A 192 11.40 12.74 -4.69
C SER A 192 12.44 11.66 -5.01
N GLY A 193 12.07 10.37 -4.84
CA GLY A 193 12.97 9.23 -4.95
C GLY A 193 13.74 8.92 -3.67
N SER A 194 13.38 9.58 -2.55
CA SER A 194 13.94 9.27 -1.24
C SER A 194 13.41 7.91 -0.77
N GLU A 195 14.29 7.06 -0.32
CA GLU A 195 13.95 5.76 0.22
C GLU A 195 13.37 5.93 1.63
N VAL A 196 12.02 5.87 1.74
CA VAL A 196 11.30 5.98 3.01
C VAL A 196 11.40 4.68 3.79
N ILE A 197 11.30 3.57 3.08
CA ILE A 197 11.41 2.23 3.63
C ILE A 197 12.40 1.44 2.77
N SER A 198 13.50 0.99 3.38
CA SER A 198 14.58 0.31 2.68
C SER A 198 14.14 -0.99 2.00
N CYS A 199 14.78 -1.29 0.86
CA CYS A 199 14.56 -2.53 0.11
C CYS A 199 15.14 -3.72 0.90
N LYS A 200 14.35 -4.28 1.81
CA LYS A 200 14.71 -5.41 2.68
C LYS A 200 13.68 -6.53 2.72
N TYR A 201 12.45 -6.27 2.29
CA TYR A 201 11.36 -7.23 2.37
C TYR A 201 11.42 -8.26 1.24
N ASP A 202 11.14 -9.52 1.56
CA ASP A 202 11.04 -10.62 0.59
C ASP A 202 9.87 -10.40 -0.36
N TYR A 203 8.80 -9.79 0.17
CA TYR A 203 7.62 -9.43 -0.55
C TYR A 203 6.95 -8.20 0.09
N ALA A 204 6.23 -7.40 -0.72
CA ALA A 204 5.41 -6.27 -0.24
C ALA A 204 4.21 -6.04 -1.16
N TYR A 205 3.07 -5.67 -0.58
CA TYR A 205 1.95 -5.03 -1.31
C TYR A 205 2.09 -3.51 -1.25
N SER A 206 1.40 -2.80 -2.13
CA SER A 206 1.30 -1.33 -2.04
C SER A 206 0.50 -0.92 -0.81
N PHE A 207 0.77 0.29 -0.31
CA PHE A 207 0.03 0.84 0.82
C PHE A 207 -1.46 0.96 0.52
N ARG A 208 -2.27 0.61 1.50
CA ARG A 208 -3.70 0.79 1.51
C ARG A 208 -4.17 1.12 2.91
N GLU A 209 -4.84 2.27 3.05
CA GLU A 209 -5.34 2.74 4.35
C GLU A 209 -4.24 2.74 5.44
N GLY A 210 -3.06 3.29 5.08
CA GLY A 210 -1.93 3.47 5.98
C GLY A 210 -1.08 2.24 6.27
N LEU A 211 -1.43 1.05 5.75
CA LEU A 211 -0.66 -0.18 5.93
C LEU A 211 -0.27 -0.83 4.61
N ALA A 212 0.86 -1.51 4.61
CA ALA A 212 1.26 -2.44 3.57
C ALA A 212 1.53 -3.83 4.18
N ASP A 213 0.98 -4.87 3.54
CA ASP A 213 1.38 -6.25 3.86
C ASP A 213 2.80 -6.49 3.37
N VAL A 214 3.62 -7.10 4.18
CA VAL A 214 5.01 -7.39 3.86
C VAL A 214 5.43 -8.75 4.40
N LYS A 215 6.47 -9.31 3.78
CA LYS A 215 7.15 -10.50 4.26
C LYS A 215 8.60 -10.19 4.52
N LEU A 216 9.11 -10.53 5.69
CA LEU A 216 10.51 -10.32 6.08
C LEU A 216 11.07 -11.60 6.69
N ASN A 217 12.13 -12.15 6.07
CA ASN A 217 12.78 -13.40 6.51
C ASN A 217 11.78 -14.55 6.72
N GLY A 218 10.80 -14.67 5.80
CA GLY A 218 9.77 -15.71 5.85
C GLY A 218 8.58 -15.40 6.76
N ASN A 219 8.60 -14.34 7.56
CA ASN A 219 7.50 -13.93 8.43
C ASN A 219 6.60 -12.92 7.73
N ASP A 220 5.30 -13.17 7.74
CA ASP A 220 4.29 -12.24 7.26
C ASP A 220 3.97 -11.21 8.35
N GLY A 221 3.72 -9.97 7.95
CA GLY A 221 3.37 -8.86 8.85
C GLY A 221 2.90 -7.65 8.08
N TYR A 222 2.72 -6.55 8.79
CA TYR A 222 2.24 -5.27 8.27
C TYR A 222 3.22 -4.17 8.64
N ILE A 223 3.37 -3.18 7.77
CA ILE A 223 4.15 -1.98 8.07
C ILE A 223 3.33 -0.73 7.85
N THR A 224 3.57 0.29 8.67
CA THR A 224 3.07 1.65 8.44
C THR A 224 3.94 2.36 7.38
N GLN A 225 3.49 3.52 6.90
CA GLN A 225 4.28 4.37 5.99
C GLN A 225 5.60 4.86 6.61
N THR A 226 5.74 4.83 7.93
CA THR A 226 6.99 5.13 8.65
C THR A 226 7.85 3.91 8.92
N GLY A 227 7.41 2.72 8.46
CA GLY A 227 8.15 1.46 8.58
C GLY A 227 8.00 0.75 9.92
N ILE A 228 7.03 1.14 10.77
CA ILE A 228 6.71 0.43 12.02
C ILE A 228 6.05 -0.91 11.66
N TRP A 229 6.60 -1.98 12.20
CA TRP A 229 6.13 -3.35 11.99
C TRP A 229 5.03 -3.74 12.97
N TYR A 230 4.02 -4.46 12.48
CA TYR A 230 3.00 -5.16 13.27
C TYR A 230 2.89 -6.62 12.84
N ASP A 231 2.72 -7.54 13.82
CA ASP A 231 2.59 -8.98 13.56
C ASP A 231 1.20 -9.35 13.01
N GLY A 232 0.22 -8.47 13.17
CA GLY A 232 -1.14 -8.63 12.67
C GLY A 232 -1.91 -7.32 12.66
N ALA A 233 -2.88 -7.22 11.77
CA ALA A 233 -3.80 -6.09 11.69
C ALA A 233 -5.16 -6.51 11.13
N ASP A 234 -6.24 -5.87 11.61
CA ASP A 234 -7.55 -5.96 10.98
C ASP A 234 -7.60 -5.02 9.77
N TYR A 235 -8.13 -5.48 8.64
CA TYR A 235 -8.31 -4.62 7.46
C TYR A 235 -9.45 -3.60 7.62
N ASN A 236 -10.40 -3.87 8.52
CA ASN A 236 -11.55 -3.01 8.69
C ASN A 236 -11.26 -1.90 9.68
N LEU A 237 -11.41 -0.65 9.22
CA LEU A 237 -11.49 0.51 10.08
C LEU A 237 -12.86 0.55 10.74
N SER A 238 -12.89 0.64 12.05
CA SER A 238 -14.09 0.93 12.82
C SER A 238 -13.86 2.20 13.62
N ASP A 239 -14.75 3.18 13.44
CA ASP A 239 -14.59 4.49 14.07
C ASP A 239 -13.26 5.19 13.71
N ASN A 240 -12.73 4.98 12.50
CA ASN A 240 -11.43 5.44 11.98
C ASN A 240 -10.21 4.84 12.70
N LEU A 241 -10.40 3.79 13.47
CA LEU A 241 -9.33 3.05 14.14
C LEU A 241 -9.32 1.59 13.69
N ARG A 242 -8.13 1.02 13.69
CA ARG A 242 -7.85 -0.37 13.28
C ARG A 242 -7.13 -1.08 14.41
N VAL A 243 -7.56 -2.29 14.71
CA VAL A 243 -6.82 -3.16 15.63
C VAL A 243 -5.53 -3.64 14.97
N VAL A 244 -4.43 -3.51 15.69
CA VAL A 244 -3.11 -4.05 15.31
C VAL A 244 -2.55 -4.92 16.44
N MET A 245 -1.61 -5.80 16.08
CA MET A 245 -0.93 -6.67 17.04
C MET A 245 0.58 -6.50 16.92
N LEU A 246 1.24 -6.30 18.04
CA LEU A 246 2.68 -6.22 18.18
C LEU A 246 3.14 -7.04 19.39
N ASN A 247 4.06 -7.98 19.18
CA ASN A 247 4.57 -8.89 20.22
C ASN A 247 3.44 -9.61 21.01
N GLY A 248 2.39 -10.05 20.29
CA GLY A 248 1.25 -10.75 20.86
C GLY A 248 0.29 -9.88 21.69
N LYS A 249 0.49 -8.57 21.73
CA LYS A 249 -0.42 -7.61 22.36
C LYS A 249 -1.14 -6.78 21.30
N LYS A 250 -2.40 -6.45 21.58
CA LYS A 250 -3.25 -5.67 20.67
C LYS A 250 -3.36 -4.21 21.13
N GLY A 251 -3.46 -3.33 20.12
CA GLY A 251 -3.66 -1.89 20.26
C GLY A 251 -4.41 -1.35 19.06
N PHE A 252 -4.40 -0.05 18.87
CA PHE A 252 -5.12 0.58 17.78
C PHE A 252 -4.28 1.66 17.09
N ILE A 253 -4.33 1.67 15.76
CA ILE A 253 -3.77 2.73 14.91
C ILE A 253 -4.90 3.42 14.15
N ASP A 254 -4.65 4.66 13.74
CA ASP A 254 -5.54 5.38 12.81
C ASP A 254 -5.27 4.97 11.35
N LYS A 255 -6.02 5.58 10.43
CA LYS A 255 -5.87 5.36 8.99
C LYS A 255 -4.52 5.80 8.40
N SER A 256 -3.75 6.62 9.12
CA SER A 256 -2.41 7.04 8.71
C SER A 256 -1.32 6.05 9.18
N GLY A 257 -1.70 5.06 10.00
CA GLY A 257 -0.78 4.14 10.66
C GLY A 257 -0.18 4.69 11.96
N THR A 258 -0.69 5.82 12.47
CA THR A 258 -0.26 6.38 13.76
C THR A 258 -0.87 5.59 14.90
N GLU A 259 -0.05 5.18 15.88
CA GLU A 259 -0.53 4.52 17.08
C GLU A 259 -1.34 5.49 17.94
N VAL A 260 -2.64 5.19 18.13
CA VAL A 260 -3.56 5.95 18.97
C VAL A 260 -3.68 5.30 20.35
N ILE A 261 -3.74 3.99 20.39
CA ILE A 261 -3.84 3.20 21.61
C ILE A 261 -2.75 2.13 21.58
N PRO A 262 -1.79 2.17 22.55
CA PRO A 262 -0.65 1.27 22.56
C PRO A 262 -1.02 -0.21 22.58
N CYS A 263 -0.19 -1.03 21.95
CA CYS A 263 -0.31 -2.49 21.96
C CYS A 263 0.05 -3.04 23.35
N LYS A 264 -0.95 -3.11 24.24
CA LYS A 264 -0.81 -3.58 25.63
C LYS A 264 -1.86 -4.62 26.04
N TYR A 265 -2.94 -4.75 25.29
CA TYR A 265 -4.06 -5.63 25.63
C TYR A 265 -3.82 -7.07 25.16
N ASP A 266 -4.28 -8.04 25.95
CA ASP A 266 -4.26 -9.46 25.57
C ASP A 266 -5.20 -9.73 24.39
N GLU A 267 -6.37 -9.04 24.39
CA GLU A 267 -7.33 -9.00 23.28
C GLU A 267 -7.87 -7.58 23.11
N ALA A 268 -8.18 -7.23 21.88
CA ALA A 268 -8.93 -6.03 21.52
C ALA A 268 -9.79 -6.35 20.29
N ARG A 269 -10.98 -5.77 20.24
CA ARG A 269 -11.90 -5.86 19.10
C ARG A 269 -12.25 -4.48 18.59
N SER A 270 -12.63 -4.40 17.32
CA SER A 270 -13.06 -3.17 16.67
C SER A 270 -14.15 -2.44 17.48
N PHE A 271 -14.17 -1.11 17.37
CA PHE A 271 -15.14 -0.28 18.07
C PHE A 271 -16.57 -0.63 17.63
N SER A 272 -17.48 -0.68 18.59
CA SER A 272 -18.90 -0.82 18.36
C SER A 272 -19.62 0.19 19.25
N GLU A 273 -20.46 1.03 18.64
CA GLU A 273 -21.19 2.09 19.33
C GLU A 273 -20.30 3.03 20.18
N GLY A 274 -19.03 3.26 19.72
CA GLY A 274 -18.06 4.15 20.34
C GLY A 274 -17.21 3.53 21.44
N LEU A 275 -17.39 2.25 21.76
CA LEU A 275 -16.57 1.51 22.72
C LEU A 275 -15.92 0.28 22.11
N ALA A 276 -14.69 -0.01 22.47
CA ALA A 276 -13.98 -1.23 22.09
C ALA A 276 -13.90 -2.20 23.26
N LEU A 277 -14.22 -3.47 22.99
CA LEU A 277 -13.99 -4.55 23.94
C LEU A 277 -12.50 -4.84 24.01
N ILE A 278 -11.94 -4.82 25.21
CA ILE A 278 -10.54 -5.17 25.47
C ILE A 278 -10.44 -6.23 26.56
N ARG A 279 -9.33 -6.96 26.56
CA ARG A 279 -8.95 -7.87 27.64
C ARG A 279 -7.58 -7.48 28.16
N LEU A 280 -7.46 -7.34 29.46
CA LEU A 280 -6.21 -7.04 30.14
C LEU A 280 -6.07 -7.89 31.38
N ASN A 281 -4.91 -8.55 31.55
CA ASN A 281 -4.67 -9.46 32.66
C ASN A 281 -5.78 -10.53 32.85
N GLY A 282 -6.28 -11.05 31.73
CA GLY A 282 -7.29 -12.10 31.69
C GLY A 282 -8.73 -11.66 31.95
N LYS A 283 -8.99 -10.35 32.18
CA LYS A 283 -10.33 -9.79 32.40
C LYS A 283 -10.75 -8.86 31.28
N TYR A 284 -12.03 -8.88 30.95
CA TYR A 284 -12.63 -8.04 29.94
C TYR A 284 -13.16 -6.71 30.48
N GLY A 285 -13.03 -5.66 29.71
CA GLY A 285 -13.54 -4.32 29.96
C GLY A 285 -13.76 -3.57 28.65
N PHE A 286 -14.02 -2.28 28.73
CA PHE A 286 -14.27 -1.46 27.55
C PHE A 286 -13.55 -0.12 27.62
N ILE A 287 -13.00 0.30 26.50
CA ILE A 287 -12.30 1.58 26.33
C ILE A 287 -13.02 2.45 25.31
N ASP A 288 -12.85 3.75 25.42
CA ASP A 288 -13.21 4.72 24.40
C ASP A 288 -12.09 4.89 23.34
N LYS A 289 -12.33 5.75 22.35
CA LYS A 289 -11.38 6.01 21.25
C LYS A 289 -10.07 6.67 21.69
N SER A 290 -10.03 7.26 22.89
CA SER A 290 -8.80 7.81 23.46
C SER A 290 -7.96 6.74 24.19
N GLY A 291 -8.51 5.53 24.34
CA GLY A 291 -7.92 4.46 25.14
C GLY A 291 -8.22 4.57 26.63
N THR A 292 -9.14 5.48 27.01
CA THR A 292 -9.62 5.60 28.39
C THR A 292 -10.54 4.42 28.71
N GLU A 293 -10.28 3.78 29.85
CA GLU A 293 -11.09 2.67 30.35
C GLU A 293 -12.41 3.22 30.91
N VAL A 294 -13.49 3.06 30.12
CA VAL A 294 -14.85 3.50 30.49
C VAL A 294 -15.51 2.47 31.42
N ILE A 295 -15.28 1.20 31.15
CA ILE A 295 -15.75 0.10 31.96
C ILE A 295 -14.55 -0.76 32.33
N PRO A 296 -14.22 -0.87 33.66
CA PRO A 296 -13.02 -1.55 34.12
C PRO A 296 -12.91 -2.99 33.68
N CYS A 297 -11.68 -3.45 33.43
CA CYS A 297 -11.37 -4.85 33.13
C CYS A 297 -11.58 -5.71 34.39
N LYS A 298 -12.80 -6.21 34.58
CA LYS A 298 -13.19 -7.05 35.71
C LYS A 298 -14.00 -8.30 35.37
N TYR A 299 -14.55 -8.34 34.13
CA TYR A 299 -15.44 -9.44 33.71
C TYR A 299 -14.65 -10.68 33.30
N ASP A 300 -15.21 -11.85 33.57
CA ASP A 300 -14.66 -13.14 33.16
C ASP A 300 -14.83 -13.36 31.66
N ASP A 301 -15.94 -12.83 31.09
CA ASP A 301 -16.28 -12.85 29.67
C ASP A 301 -17.13 -11.62 29.32
N ALA A 302 -17.05 -11.15 28.07
CA ALA A 302 -17.84 -10.02 27.59
C ALA A 302 -18.05 -10.10 26.06
N ARG A 303 -19.15 -9.46 25.60
CA ARG A 303 -19.43 -9.27 24.18
C ARG A 303 -19.45 -7.78 23.87
N TYR A 304 -19.31 -7.42 22.58
CA TYR A 304 -19.36 -6.03 22.13
C TYR A 304 -20.73 -5.37 22.43
N PHE A 305 -20.74 -4.05 22.45
CA PHE A 305 -21.96 -3.26 22.61
C PHE A 305 -22.90 -3.43 21.41
N LEU A 306 -24.19 -3.66 21.73
CA LEU A 306 -25.26 -3.72 20.77
C LEU A 306 -26.53 -3.16 21.40
N TYR A 307 -27.18 -2.20 20.75
CA TYR A 307 -28.35 -1.49 21.26
C TYR A 307 -28.15 -0.88 22.66
N GLY A 308 -26.98 -0.25 22.88
CA GLY A 308 -26.60 0.44 24.11
C GLY A 308 -26.23 -0.44 25.29
N ARG A 309 -26.14 -1.76 25.11
CA ARG A 309 -25.76 -2.73 26.15
C ARG A 309 -24.75 -3.75 25.64
N ALA A 310 -23.93 -4.26 26.55
CA ALA A 310 -23.05 -5.39 26.32
C ALA A 310 -23.38 -6.53 27.29
N ARG A 311 -23.36 -7.77 26.79
CA ARG A 311 -23.43 -8.98 27.64
C ARG A 311 -22.09 -9.14 28.35
N VAL A 312 -22.13 -9.37 29.67
CA VAL A 312 -20.94 -9.56 30.51
C VAL A 312 -21.14 -10.72 31.48
N LYS A 313 -20.04 -11.37 31.86
CA LYS A 313 -20.05 -12.45 32.85
C LYS A 313 -19.14 -12.06 34.02
N LEU A 314 -19.61 -12.19 35.23
CA LEU A 314 -18.84 -11.93 36.44
C LEU A 314 -19.13 -13.01 37.48
N ASN A 315 -18.07 -13.64 38.00
CA ASN A 315 -18.18 -14.72 39.01
C ASN A 315 -19.14 -15.85 38.57
N GLY A 316 -19.07 -16.22 37.25
CA GLY A 316 -19.89 -17.27 36.70
C GLY A 316 -21.31 -16.88 36.27
N LYS A 317 -21.82 -15.71 36.69
CA LYS A 317 -23.16 -15.21 36.33
C LYS A 317 -23.12 -14.31 35.11
N TRP A 318 -24.09 -14.45 34.22
CA TRP A 318 -24.30 -13.56 33.11
C TRP A 318 -25.20 -12.37 33.46
N GLY A 319 -24.96 -11.26 32.83
CA GLY A 319 -25.74 -10.05 32.96
C GLY A 319 -25.51 -9.12 31.76
N THR A 320 -25.91 -7.88 31.87
CA THR A 320 -25.66 -6.82 30.93
C THR A 320 -25.10 -5.59 31.59
N VAL A 321 -24.29 -4.82 30.85
CA VAL A 321 -23.79 -3.51 31.28
C VAL A 321 -24.16 -2.47 30.21
N ASN A 322 -24.57 -1.27 30.64
CA ASN A 322 -24.75 -0.15 29.71
C ASN A 322 -23.47 0.67 29.57
N LYS A 323 -23.46 1.67 28.66
CA LYS A 323 -22.29 2.52 28.38
C LYS A 323 -21.83 3.36 29.59
N SER A 324 -22.69 3.59 30.58
CA SER A 324 -22.35 4.30 31.84
C SER A 324 -21.84 3.34 32.91
N GLY A 325 -21.65 2.04 32.60
CA GLY A 325 -21.17 1.05 33.57
C GLY A 325 -22.24 0.49 34.50
N VAL A 326 -23.53 0.80 34.31
CA VAL A 326 -24.62 0.26 35.13
C VAL A 326 -24.91 -1.17 34.71
N GLU A 327 -24.84 -2.08 35.67
CA GLU A 327 -25.00 -3.53 35.47
C GLU A 327 -26.44 -3.98 35.80
N THR A 328 -26.89 -5.02 35.10
CA THR A 328 -28.12 -5.75 35.38
C THR A 328 -27.82 -7.24 35.26
N TRP A 329 -28.08 -7.99 36.28
CA TRP A 329 -27.76 -9.43 36.35
C TRP A 329 -29.01 -10.30 36.13
N ASP A 330 -28.80 -11.43 35.43
CA ASP A 330 -29.84 -12.44 35.14
C ASP A 330 -30.23 -13.18 36.43
#